data_cecd829f275ba44e3d891afa457a8c55
#
_entry.id   cecd829f275ba44e3d891afa457a8c55
#
_cell.length_a   1.000
_cell.length_b   1.000
_cell.length_c   1.000
_cell.angle_alpha   90.00
_cell.angle_beta   90.00
_cell.angle_gamma   90.00
#
_symmetry.space_group_name_H-M   'P 1'
#
loop_
_entity.id
_entity.type
_entity.pdbx_description
1 polymer ?
#
loop_
_entity_poly.entity_id
_entity_poly.type
_entity_poly.pdbx_seq_one_letter_code
_entity_poly.pdbx_strand_id
1 'polypeptide(L)'
;EAAEKIVNWRVDHGEFSNIEALRVLHFSENTLDSLRSETIVSLTISKKSSRKYTSVKDVLGAFDNEPDIRATQAMAMEYSKTNPELMEKWLTASKRAYALPKVNLQYEKKLDEANRYDYVSDADGGIVSEQDYAQYGNDDKMVVKLEWRLDKLVMSSEQIRVINESSKSNKLREKVLDEVTRLYFDRRRLQVESLLSPASSLKDKIDLELRLQEMTANLDALTGGGYSASIK
;
A
#
# COMPACT_ATOMS: atom_id res chain seq x y z
N GLU A 1 -6.12 0.42 61.55
CA GLU A 1 -6.31 1.35 62.64
C GLU A 1 -6.10 2.82 62.22
N ALA A 2 -4.93 3.22 61.66
CA ALA A 2 -4.71 4.59 61.17
C ALA A 2 -5.63 4.93 59.98
N ALA A 3 -5.77 4.03 58.98
CA ALA A 3 -6.62 4.23 57.83
C ALA A 3 -8.11 4.35 58.24
N GLU A 4 -8.59 3.57 59.17
CA GLU A 4 -9.95 3.64 59.71
C GLU A 4 -10.24 4.97 60.36
N LYS A 5 -9.34 5.52 61.16
CA LYS A 5 -9.47 6.85 61.77
C LYS A 5 -9.58 7.96 60.70
N ILE A 6 -8.81 7.86 59.64
CA ILE A 6 -8.87 8.81 58.53
C ILE A 6 -10.21 8.72 57.78
N VAL A 7 -10.66 7.49 57.50
CA VAL A 7 -11.94 7.26 56.80
C VAL A 7 -13.11 7.76 57.62
N ASN A 8 -13.17 7.41 58.90
CA ASN A 8 -14.26 7.84 59.80
C ASN A 8 -14.32 9.36 59.93
N TRP A 9 -13.16 10.02 60.07
CA TRP A 9 -13.13 11.46 60.15
C TRP A 9 -13.60 12.13 58.84
N ARG A 10 -13.24 11.57 57.69
CA ARG A 10 -13.68 12.05 56.35
C ARG A 10 -15.19 11.96 56.16
N VAL A 11 -15.86 10.96 56.71
CA VAL A 11 -17.32 10.82 56.64
C VAL A 11 -18.01 12.00 57.33
N ASP A 12 -17.48 12.47 58.45
CA ASP A 12 -18.10 13.52 59.27
C ASP A 12 -17.66 14.95 58.89
N HIS A 13 -16.44 15.12 58.36
CA HIS A 13 -15.81 16.44 58.21
C HIS A 13 -15.34 16.75 56.77
N GLY A 14 -15.48 15.78 55.85
CA GLY A 14 -15.04 15.95 54.47
C GLY A 14 -13.54 15.65 54.21
N GLU A 15 -13.00 16.13 53.09
CA GLU A 15 -11.62 15.83 52.71
C GLU A 15 -10.58 16.69 53.43
N PHE A 16 -9.41 16.11 53.76
CA PHE A 16 -8.28 16.84 54.28
C PHE A 16 -7.63 17.71 53.19
N SER A 17 -7.39 18.98 53.54
CA SER A 17 -6.76 19.90 52.57
C SER A 17 -5.26 19.63 52.34
N ASN A 18 -4.58 19.06 53.34
CA ASN A 18 -3.17 18.67 53.28
C ASN A 18 -2.86 17.61 54.35
N ILE A 19 -1.65 17.03 54.32
CA ILE A 19 -1.21 16.00 55.29
C ILE A 19 -1.13 16.55 56.68
N GLU A 20 -0.77 17.83 56.85
CA GLU A 20 -0.69 18.47 58.16
C GLU A 20 -2.04 18.53 58.87
N ALA A 21 -3.15 18.56 58.13
CA ALA A 21 -4.47 18.50 58.67
C ALA A 21 -4.77 17.18 59.41
N LEU A 22 -4.04 16.10 59.14
CA LEU A 22 -4.14 14.81 59.83
C LEU A 22 -3.65 14.88 61.30
N ARG A 23 -2.95 15.95 61.70
CA ARG A 23 -2.56 16.16 63.08
C ARG A 23 -3.77 16.21 64.06
N VAL A 24 -4.93 16.58 63.55
CA VAL A 24 -6.18 16.58 64.33
C VAL A 24 -6.52 15.17 64.80
N LEU A 25 -6.06 14.12 64.14
CA LEU A 25 -6.28 12.74 64.53
C LEU A 25 -5.23 12.18 65.52
N HIS A 26 -4.29 13.05 66.01
CA HIS A 26 -3.28 12.72 66.99
C HIS A 26 -2.37 11.55 66.59
N PHE A 27 -1.98 11.47 65.28
CA PHE A 27 -0.97 10.51 64.84
C PHE A 27 0.43 10.90 65.32
N SER A 28 1.27 9.88 65.58
CA SER A 28 2.69 10.12 65.91
C SER A 28 3.43 10.75 64.73
N GLU A 29 4.48 11.54 65.01
CA GLU A 29 5.31 12.16 63.95
C GLU A 29 5.87 11.08 62.98
N ASN A 30 6.26 9.92 63.45
CA ASN A 30 6.74 8.81 62.60
C ASN A 30 5.66 8.33 61.60
N THR A 31 4.39 8.31 62.03
CA THR A 31 3.27 7.95 61.18
C THR A 31 2.99 9.02 60.13
N LEU A 32 3.10 10.27 60.49
CA LEU A 32 2.95 11.42 59.58
C LEU A 32 4.08 11.44 58.56
N ASP A 33 5.33 11.15 58.95
CA ASP A 33 6.47 11.08 58.03
C ASP A 33 6.38 9.91 57.04
N SER A 34 5.87 8.78 57.51
CA SER A 34 5.55 7.64 56.60
C SER A 34 4.50 8.04 55.58
N LEU A 35 3.41 8.67 56.00
CA LEU A 35 2.35 9.17 55.12
C LEU A 35 2.86 10.26 54.16
N ARG A 36 3.78 11.13 54.60
CA ARG A 36 4.42 12.12 53.72
C ARG A 36 5.25 11.45 52.62
N SER A 37 6.05 10.45 52.98
CA SER A 37 6.89 9.74 52.00
C SER A 37 6.05 9.00 50.95
N GLU A 38 5.01 8.31 51.38
CA GLU A 38 4.08 7.62 50.46
C GLU A 38 3.28 8.60 49.60
N THR A 39 2.82 9.71 50.16
CA THR A 39 2.07 10.73 49.41
C THR A 39 2.92 11.49 48.43
N ILE A 40 4.18 11.76 48.74
CA ILE A 40 5.15 12.36 47.80
C ILE A 40 5.40 11.43 46.63
N VAL A 41 5.55 10.12 46.87
CA VAL A 41 5.71 9.11 45.82
C VAL A 41 4.46 9.06 44.94
N SER A 42 3.26 9.03 45.54
CA SER A 42 1.99 9.08 44.79
C SER A 42 1.81 10.35 43.97
N LEU A 43 2.15 11.52 44.53
CA LEU A 43 2.12 12.81 43.84
C LEU A 43 3.18 12.89 42.72
N THR A 44 4.34 12.28 42.91
CA THR A 44 5.37 12.23 41.86
C THR A 44 4.97 11.30 40.71
N ILE A 45 4.32 10.19 41.00
CA ILE A 45 3.77 9.28 39.98
C ILE A 45 2.57 9.94 39.28
N SER A 46 1.68 10.63 40.02
CA SER A 46 0.51 11.32 39.44
C SER A 46 0.93 12.53 38.60
N LYS A 47 2.01 13.27 39.00
CA LYS A 47 2.53 14.39 38.22
C LYS A 47 3.16 13.99 36.88
N LYS A 48 3.53 12.71 36.70
CA LYS A 48 4.08 12.20 35.45
C LYS A 48 3.00 11.86 34.40
N SER A 49 1.71 11.83 34.78
CA SER A 49 0.62 11.43 33.88
C SER A 49 -0.38 12.54 33.52
N SER A 50 -0.27 13.76 34.04
CA SER A 50 -1.12 14.84 33.55
C SER A 50 -0.30 15.98 32.94
N ARG A 51 0.23 15.77 31.74
CA ARG A 51 0.46 16.91 30.86
C ARG A 51 -0.93 17.48 30.58
N LYS A 52 -1.29 18.57 31.26
CA LYS A 52 -2.46 19.37 30.90
C LYS A 52 -2.14 19.97 29.54
N TYR A 53 -2.72 19.35 28.47
CA TYR A 53 -2.69 19.92 27.13
C TYR A 53 -3.54 21.19 27.18
N THR A 54 -2.88 22.35 27.07
CA THR A 54 -3.54 23.66 27.18
C THR A 54 -3.86 24.26 25.82
N SER A 55 -3.27 23.74 24.75
CA SER A 55 -3.50 24.23 23.41
C SER A 55 -3.69 23.07 22.40
N VAL A 56 -4.35 23.37 21.28
CA VAL A 56 -4.50 22.42 20.16
C VAL A 56 -3.13 22.01 19.62
N LYS A 57 -2.16 22.91 19.63
CA LYS A 57 -0.79 22.62 19.18
C LYS A 57 -0.11 21.58 20.08
N ASP A 58 -0.31 21.66 21.39
CA ASP A 58 0.29 20.71 22.34
C ASP A 58 -0.26 19.29 22.13
N VAL A 59 -1.57 19.18 21.83
CA VAL A 59 -2.22 17.90 21.55
C VAL A 59 -1.72 17.32 20.23
N LEU A 60 -1.68 18.12 19.17
CA LEU A 60 -1.24 17.66 17.85
C LEU A 60 0.25 17.37 17.81
N GLY A 61 1.07 18.16 18.51
CA GLY A 61 2.52 17.94 18.62
C GLY A 61 2.93 16.64 19.32
N ALA A 62 2.01 16.03 20.09
CA ALA A 62 2.24 14.70 20.67
C ALA A 62 2.39 13.61 19.62
N PHE A 63 1.98 13.87 18.38
CA PHE A 63 1.95 12.92 17.26
C PHE A 63 2.93 13.27 16.12
N ASP A 64 3.87 14.18 16.34
CA ASP A 64 4.87 14.60 15.34
C ASP A 64 5.82 13.47 14.93
N ASN A 65 5.88 12.38 15.71
CA ASN A 65 6.66 11.19 15.40
C ASN A 65 5.97 10.26 14.39
N GLU A 66 4.70 10.51 14.07
CA GLU A 66 3.94 9.73 13.10
C GLU A 66 3.92 10.43 11.74
N PRO A 67 3.87 9.67 10.63
CA PRO A 67 3.77 10.27 9.31
C PRO A 67 2.51 11.11 9.19
N ASP A 68 2.59 12.19 8.45
CA ASP A 68 1.44 13.03 8.14
C ASP A 68 0.52 12.34 7.11
N ILE A 69 -0.69 12.88 6.92
CA ILE A 69 -1.66 12.32 5.98
C ILE A 69 -1.12 12.27 4.54
N ARG A 70 -0.33 13.27 4.11
CA ARG A 70 0.18 13.33 2.75
C ARG A 70 1.25 12.27 2.52
N ALA A 71 2.15 12.06 3.49
CA ALA A 71 3.13 10.99 3.44
C ALA A 71 2.44 9.61 3.40
N THR A 72 1.42 9.41 4.24
CA THR A 72 0.63 8.17 4.27
C THR A 72 -0.09 7.91 2.94
N GLN A 73 -0.71 8.93 2.35
CA GLN A 73 -1.33 8.85 1.03
C GLN A 73 -0.31 8.53 -0.08
N ALA A 74 0.88 9.13 -0.02
CA ALA A 74 1.95 8.85 -0.98
C ALA A 74 2.41 7.39 -0.93
N MET A 75 2.63 6.83 0.27
CA MET A 75 2.95 5.42 0.48
C MET A 75 1.86 4.50 -0.09
N ALA A 76 0.59 4.82 0.14
CA ALA A 76 -0.53 4.02 -0.36
C ALA A 76 -0.64 4.07 -1.89
N MET A 77 -0.40 5.22 -2.51
CA MET A 77 -0.38 5.35 -3.97
C MET A 77 0.78 4.57 -4.59
N GLU A 78 1.95 4.59 -3.96
CA GLU A 78 3.11 3.83 -4.40
C GLU A 78 2.85 2.32 -4.31
N TYR A 79 2.33 1.86 -3.19
CA TYR A 79 2.00 0.46 -2.98
C TYR A 79 0.93 -0.06 -3.95
N SER A 80 -0.13 0.71 -4.17
CA SER A 80 -1.22 0.36 -5.09
C SER A 80 -0.85 0.51 -6.57
N LYS A 81 0.34 1.05 -6.89
CA LYS A 81 0.83 1.32 -8.26
C LYS A 81 -0.13 2.18 -9.09
N THR A 82 -0.84 3.07 -8.45
CA THR A 82 -1.82 3.98 -9.10
C THR A 82 -1.20 5.30 -9.54
N ASN A 83 0.10 5.32 -9.87
CA ASN A 83 0.81 6.52 -10.28
C ASN A 83 0.39 6.94 -11.70
N PRO A 84 -0.12 8.17 -11.88
CA PRO A 84 -0.55 8.71 -13.19
C PRO A 84 0.57 8.73 -14.24
N GLU A 85 1.82 8.98 -13.83
CA GLU A 85 2.97 9.06 -14.74
C GLU A 85 3.21 7.75 -15.49
N LEU A 86 2.91 6.61 -14.87
CA LEU A 86 3.03 5.31 -15.51
C LEU A 86 2.06 5.16 -16.68
N MET A 87 0.84 5.65 -16.52
CA MET A 87 -0.21 5.62 -17.55
C MET A 87 0.15 6.52 -18.75
N GLU A 88 0.71 7.70 -18.50
CA GLU A 88 1.21 8.59 -19.56
C GLU A 88 2.36 7.97 -20.34
N LYS A 89 3.30 7.32 -19.65
CA LYS A 89 4.38 6.55 -20.30
C LYS A 89 3.83 5.45 -21.18
N TRP A 90 2.85 4.70 -20.73
CA TRP A 90 2.22 3.64 -21.52
C TRP A 90 1.46 4.20 -22.74
N LEU A 91 0.75 5.30 -22.57
CA LEU A 91 0.05 5.95 -23.68
C LEU A 91 1.05 6.43 -24.75
N THR A 92 2.15 7.03 -24.33
CA THR A 92 3.20 7.48 -25.24
C THR A 92 3.90 6.30 -25.92
N ALA A 93 4.19 5.23 -25.19
CA ALA A 93 4.79 4.01 -25.74
C ALA A 93 3.85 3.34 -26.76
N SER A 94 2.54 3.28 -26.48
CA SER A 94 1.55 2.72 -27.39
C SER A 94 1.45 3.49 -28.71
N LYS A 95 1.59 4.82 -28.68
CA LYS A 95 1.65 5.66 -29.88
C LYS A 95 2.93 5.41 -30.68
N ARG A 96 4.09 5.37 -30.00
CA ARG A 96 5.39 5.14 -30.66
C ARG A 96 5.52 3.75 -31.30
N ALA A 97 4.87 2.74 -30.73
CA ALA A 97 4.89 1.38 -31.25
C ALA A 97 4.42 1.30 -32.70
N TYR A 98 3.50 2.15 -33.13
CA TYR A 98 2.98 2.19 -34.51
C TYR A 98 3.77 3.09 -35.45
N ALA A 99 4.74 3.86 -34.96
CA ALA A 99 5.69 4.60 -35.80
C ALA A 99 6.69 3.67 -36.48
N LEU A 100 6.94 2.48 -35.90
CA LEU A 100 7.81 1.48 -36.47
C LEU A 100 7.01 0.54 -37.40
N PRO A 101 7.60 0.10 -38.53
CA PRO A 101 6.97 -0.88 -39.40
C PRO A 101 6.92 -2.26 -38.74
N LYS A 102 5.87 -2.99 -39.03
CA LYS A 102 5.85 -4.43 -38.78
C LYS A 102 6.76 -5.09 -39.82
N VAL A 103 7.78 -5.78 -39.37
CA VAL A 103 8.71 -6.53 -40.22
C VAL A 103 8.24 -7.99 -40.28
N ASN A 104 8.00 -8.47 -41.50
CA ASN A 104 7.69 -9.87 -41.76
C ASN A 104 8.76 -10.44 -42.69
N LEU A 105 9.46 -11.47 -42.23
CA LEU A 105 10.48 -12.19 -42.99
C LEU A 105 9.89 -13.56 -43.36
N GLN A 106 9.84 -13.82 -44.66
CA GLN A 106 9.39 -15.12 -45.19
C GLN A 106 10.51 -15.69 -46.04
N TYR A 107 10.92 -16.89 -45.74
CA TYR A 107 11.81 -17.70 -46.55
C TYR A 107 11.06 -18.91 -47.05
N GLU A 108 11.04 -19.10 -48.36
CA GLU A 108 10.42 -20.20 -49.03
C GLU A 108 11.48 -20.90 -49.88
N LYS A 109 11.65 -22.17 -49.63
CA LYS A 109 12.54 -23.04 -50.43
C LYS A 109 11.69 -24.04 -51.18
N LYS A 110 11.71 -23.97 -52.51
CA LYS A 110 11.10 -24.97 -53.38
C LYS A 110 12.19 -25.91 -53.88
N LEU A 111 11.92 -27.20 -53.69
CA LEU A 111 12.72 -28.28 -54.26
C LEU A 111 11.82 -28.97 -55.27
N ASP A 112 12.07 -28.72 -56.55
CA ASP A 112 11.35 -29.40 -57.63
C ASP A 112 12.22 -30.53 -58.17
N GLU A 113 11.73 -31.77 -58.07
CA GLU A 113 12.36 -32.94 -58.65
C GLU A 113 11.40 -33.51 -59.70
N ALA A 114 11.81 -33.45 -60.98
CA ALA A 114 11.02 -34.03 -62.06
C ALA A 114 11.86 -35.09 -62.78
N ASN A 115 11.39 -36.31 -62.71
CA ASN A 115 11.98 -37.41 -63.47
C ASN A 115 11.13 -37.64 -64.67
N ARG A 116 11.75 -37.57 -65.89
CA ARG A 116 11.14 -37.79 -67.13
C ARG A 116 11.78 -39.02 -67.81
N TYR A 117 10.99 -39.99 -68.16
CA TYR A 117 11.42 -41.19 -68.85
C TYR A 117 10.87 -41.15 -70.26
N ASP A 118 11.72 -41.07 -71.24
CA ASP A 118 11.35 -41.12 -72.65
C ASP A 118 11.76 -42.50 -73.25
N TYR A 119 10.78 -43.25 -73.73
CA TYR A 119 11.01 -44.53 -74.35
C TYR A 119 10.73 -44.43 -75.84
N VAL A 120 11.66 -44.89 -76.64
CA VAL A 120 11.45 -45.06 -78.08
C VAL A 120 11.32 -46.56 -78.34
N SER A 121 10.13 -47.01 -78.83
CA SER A 121 9.85 -48.42 -79.19
C SER A 121 9.92 -48.59 -80.67
N ASP A 122 10.34 -49.81 -81.16
CA ASP A 122 10.26 -50.22 -82.55
C ASP A 122 8.86 -50.71 -82.91
N ALA A 123 8.66 -51.07 -84.19
CA ALA A 123 7.37 -51.53 -84.70
C ALA A 123 6.88 -52.85 -84.08
N ASP A 124 7.75 -53.61 -83.41
CA ASP A 124 7.48 -54.88 -82.74
C ASP A 124 7.33 -54.73 -81.20
N GLY A 125 7.36 -53.47 -80.67
CA GLY A 125 7.17 -53.19 -79.24
C GLY A 125 8.41 -53.36 -78.37
N GLY A 126 9.57 -53.52 -79.01
CA GLY A 126 10.87 -53.50 -78.26
C GLY A 126 11.34 -52.12 -77.95
N ILE A 127 11.90 -51.92 -76.77
CA ILE A 127 12.50 -50.62 -76.35
C ILE A 127 13.84 -50.50 -77.06
N VAL A 128 13.92 -49.55 -77.97
CA VAL A 128 15.16 -49.28 -78.77
C VAL A 128 16.06 -48.25 -78.15
N SER A 129 15.48 -47.35 -77.39
CA SER A 129 16.22 -46.35 -76.68
C SER A 129 15.43 -45.93 -75.37
N GLU A 130 16.13 -45.87 -74.30
CA GLU A 130 15.68 -45.34 -72.99
C GLU A 130 16.56 -44.12 -72.61
N GLN A 131 15.90 -43.01 -72.38
CA GLN A 131 16.60 -41.80 -71.91
C GLN A 131 15.96 -41.34 -70.63
N ASP A 132 16.78 -41.30 -69.60
CA ASP A 132 16.42 -40.81 -68.29
C ASP A 132 16.86 -39.33 -68.15
N TYR A 133 15.90 -38.46 -67.90
CA TYR A 133 16.16 -37.07 -67.59
C TYR A 133 15.74 -36.77 -66.17
N ALA A 134 16.70 -36.53 -65.30
CA ALA A 134 16.43 -35.99 -63.97
C ALA A 134 16.68 -34.47 -63.97
N GLN A 135 15.61 -33.72 -63.75
CA GLN A 135 15.68 -32.28 -63.64
C GLN A 135 15.52 -31.91 -62.16
N TYR A 136 16.57 -31.29 -61.62
CA TYR A 136 16.58 -30.75 -60.24
C TYR A 136 16.44 -29.24 -60.29
N GLY A 137 15.31 -28.71 -59.79
CA GLY A 137 15.11 -27.28 -59.59
C GLY A 137 15.26 -26.93 -58.10
N ASN A 138 16.06 -25.94 -57.80
CA ASN A 138 16.18 -25.38 -56.45
C ASN A 138 15.87 -23.89 -56.53
N ASP A 139 14.69 -23.50 -56.05
CA ASP A 139 14.24 -22.11 -55.98
C ASP A 139 14.21 -21.65 -54.56
N ASP A 140 15.09 -20.71 -54.20
CA ASP A 140 15.14 -20.04 -52.92
C ASP A 140 14.55 -18.65 -53.05
N LYS A 141 13.48 -18.38 -52.30
CA LYS A 141 12.77 -17.10 -52.26
C LYS A 141 12.78 -16.51 -50.89
N MET A 142 13.40 -15.34 -50.77
CA MET A 142 13.37 -14.55 -49.56
C MET A 142 12.52 -13.29 -49.77
N VAL A 143 11.48 -13.11 -48.90
CA VAL A 143 10.58 -11.97 -48.96
C VAL A 143 10.69 -11.22 -47.66
N VAL A 144 11.02 -9.93 -47.74
CA VAL A 144 11.00 -9.00 -46.63
C VAL A 144 9.83 -8.05 -46.85
N LYS A 145 8.83 -8.10 -45.96
CA LYS A 145 7.66 -7.22 -46.04
C LYS A 145 7.66 -6.26 -44.87
N LEU A 146 7.65 -4.97 -45.19
CA LEU A 146 7.53 -3.87 -44.23
C LEU A 146 6.12 -3.30 -44.35
N GLU A 147 5.39 -3.28 -43.24
CA GLU A 147 4.00 -2.80 -43.19
C GLU A 147 3.87 -1.70 -42.16
N TRP A 148 3.51 -0.47 -42.58
CA TRP A 148 3.17 0.65 -41.69
C TRP A 148 1.66 0.77 -41.53
N ARG A 149 1.22 0.80 -40.29
CA ARG A 149 -0.19 0.99 -39.96
C ARG A 149 -0.41 2.39 -39.41
N LEU A 150 -0.36 3.38 -40.31
CA LEU A 150 -0.46 4.80 -39.98
C LEU A 150 -1.86 5.19 -39.41
N ASP A 151 -2.90 4.43 -39.76
CA ASP A 151 -4.24 4.54 -39.18
C ASP A 151 -4.21 4.42 -37.66
N LYS A 152 -3.36 3.55 -37.11
CA LYS A 152 -3.22 3.31 -35.69
C LYS A 152 -2.38 4.33 -34.92
N LEU A 153 -1.67 5.22 -35.63
CA LEU A 153 -1.01 6.38 -35.00
C LEU A 153 -2.02 7.39 -34.47
N VAL A 154 -3.17 7.52 -35.13
CA VAL A 154 -4.23 8.45 -34.74
C VAL A 154 -5.05 7.85 -33.60
N MET A 155 -5.50 6.60 -33.77
CA MET A 155 -6.25 5.89 -32.74
C MET A 155 -6.08 4.38 -32.89
N SER A 156 -5.64 3.69 -31.82
CA SER A 156 -5.48 2.25 -31.79
C SER A 156 -6.29 1.63 -30.66
N SER A 157 -6.61 0.35 -30.80
CA SER A 157 -7.26 -0.44 -29.75
C SER A 157 -6.43 -0.47 -28.46
N GLU A 158 -5.11 -0.47 -28.59
CA GLU A 158 -4.17 -0.42 -27.46
C GLU A 158 -4.24 0.91 -26.72
N GLN A 159 -4.35 2.03 -27.43
CA GLN A 159 -4.55 3.35 -26.82
C GLN A 159 -5.89 3.40 -26.06
N ILE A 160 -6.97 2.87 -26.62
CA ILE A 160 -8.27 2.78 -25.95
C ILE A 160 -8.17 1.91 -24.69
N ARG A 161 -7.43 0.79 -24.75
CA ARG A 161 -7.19 -0.06 -23.57
C ARG A 161 -6.42 0.67 -22.48
N VAL A 162 -5.36 1.42 -22.83
CA VAL A 162 -4.60 2.23 -21.87
C VAL A 162 -5.48 3.31 -21.25
N ILE A 163 -6.32 4.00 -22.03
CA ILE A 163 -7.25 5.01 -21.52
C ILE A 163 -8.27 4.39 -20.55
N ASN A 164 -8.84 3.23 -20.91
CA ASN A 164 -9.78 2.53 -20.04
C ASN A 164 -9.11 2.06 -18.74
N GLU A 165 -7.89 1.57 -18.83
CA GLU A 165 -7.12 1.13 -17.66
C GLU A 165 -6.72 2.32 -16.78
N SER A 166 -6.35 3.45 -17.38
CA SER A 166 -6.12 4.71 -16.69
C SER A 166 -7.38 5.17 -15.93
N SER A 167 -8.55 5.07 -16.56
CA SER A 167 -9.82 5.41 -15.90
C SER A 167 -10.13 4.52 -14.69
N LYS A 168 -9.87 3.19 -14.80
CA LYS A 168 -10.01 2.27 -13.68
C LYS A 168 -8.99 2.54 -12.58
N SER A 169 -7.74 2.81 -12.95
CA SER A 169 -6.66 3.16 -12.02
C SER A 169 -7.00 4.43 -11.24
N ASN A 170 -7.55 5.46 -11.90
CA ASN A 170 -7.98 6.69 -11.23
C ASN A 170 -9.10 6.42 -10.21
N LYS A 171 -10.10 5.60 -10.56
CA LYS A 171 -11.14 5.21 -9.61
C LYS A 171 -10.61 4.40 -8.43
N LEU A 172 -9.64 3.52 -8.66
CA LEU A 172 -8.98 2.79 -7.59
C LEU A 172 -8.19 3.74 -6.68
N ARG A 173 -7.44 4.68 -7.28
CA ARG A 173 -6.71 5.70 -6.55
C ARG A 173 -7.63 6.53 -5.65
N GLU A 174 -8.75 7.01 -6.16
CA GLU A 174 -9.74 7.75 -5.36
C GLU A 174 -10.21 6.92 -4.16
N LYS A 175 -10.60 5.66 -4.37
CA LYS A 175 -11.02 4.77 -3.29
C LYS A 175 -9.93 4.53 -2.25
N VAL A 176 -8.68 4.32 -2.69
CA VAL A 176 -7.55 4.12 -1.78
C VAL A 176 -7.29 5.40 -0.97
N LEU A 177 -7.29 6.57 -1.61
CA LEU A 177 -7.08 7.84 -0.93
C LEU A 177 -8.20 8.15 0.08
N ASP A 178 -9.45 7.89 -0.27
CA ASP A 178 -10.59 8.08 0.63
C ASP A 178 -10.48 7.18 1.86
N GLU A 179 -10.19 5.90 1.64
CA GLU A 179 -10.08 4.93 2.73
C GLU A 179 -8.88 5.22 3.65
N VAL A 180 -7.72 5.53 3.07
CA VAL A 180 -6.54 5.94 3.83
C VAL A 180 -6.83 7.19 4.66
N THR A 181 -7.49 8.18 4.04
CA THR A 181 -7.83 9.43 4.72
C THR A 181 -8.79 9.17 5.89
N ARG A 182 -9.83 8.36 5.66
CA ARG A 182 -10.79 7.98 6.68
C ARG A 182 -10.10 7.28 7.85
N LEU A 183 -9.34 6.21 7.59
CA LEU A 183 -8.66 5.43 8.62
C LEU A 183 -7.62 6.25 9.40
N TYR A 184 -6.87 7.11 8.69
CA TYR A 184 -5.88 7.99 9.32
C TYR A 184 -6.53 8.93 10.34
N PHE A 185 -7.61 9.62 9.95
CA PHE A 185 -8.27 10.56 10.85
C PHE A 185 -9.10 9.87 11.93
N ASP A 186 -9.68 8.70 11.67
CA ASP A 186 -10.37 7.92 12.70
C ASP A 186 -9.37 7.44 13.76
N ARG A 187 -8.21 6.92 13.35
CA ARG A 187 -7.12 6.57 14.27
C ARG A 187 -6.64 7.79 15.07
N ARG A 188 -6.45 8.93 14.40
CA ARG A 188 -6.02 10.18 15.05
C ARG A 188 -7.04 10.67 16.08
N ARG A 189 -8.34 10.58 15.80
CA ARG A 189 -9.39 10.92 16.76
C ARG A 189 -9.35 10.04 18.00
N LEU A 190 -9.18 8.73 17.84
CA LEU A 190 -9.04 7.81 18.97
C LEU A 190 -7.80 8.11 19.82
N GLN A 191 -6.68 8.44 19.19
CA GLN A 191 -5.48 8.85 19.91
C GLN A 191 -5.71 10.12 20.73
N VAL A 192 -6.34 11.14 20.12
CA VAL A 192 -6.67 12.41 20.80
C VAL A 192 -7.65 12.17 21.95
N GLU A 193 -8.67 11.34 21.74
CA GLU A 193 -9.64 10.97 22.77
C GLU A 193 -8.96 10.27 23.95
N SER A 194 -8.09 9.30 23.67
CA SER A 194 -7.30 8.62 24.71
C SER A 194 -6.43 9.57 25.51
N LEU A 195 -5.90 10.61 24.85
CA LEU A 195 -5.01 11.59 25.47
C LEU A 195 -5.76 12.58 26.36
N LEU A 196 -6.95 13.04 25.93
CA LEU A 196 -7.75 14.04 26.62
C LEU A 196 -8.68 13.43 27.69
N SER A 197 -9.16 12.22 27.43
CA SER A 197 -10.11 11.50 28.28
C SER A 197 -9.64 10.05 28.51
N PRO A 198 -8.60 9.84 29.35
CA PRO A 198 -8.09 8.50 29.61
C PRO A 198 -9.18 7.57 30.12
N ALA A 199 -9.30 6.41 29.53
CA ALA A 199 -10.26 5.41 29.94
C ALA A 199 -10.08 5.01 31.41
N SER A 200 -11.18 4.99 32.19
CA SER A 200 -11.16 4.70 33.61
C SER A 200 -11.12 3.21 33.92
N SER A 201 -11.71 2.37 33.05
CA SER A 201 -11.74 0.92 33.24
C SER A 201 -10.65 0.21 32.43
N LEU A 202 -10.19 -0.93 32.93
CA LEU A 202 -9.25 -1.80 32.21
C LEU A 202 -9.83 -2.27 30.88
N LYS A 203 -11.13 -2.59 30.87
CA LYS A 203 -11.83 -3.02 29.66
C LYS A 203 -11.79 -1.95 28.58
N ASP A 204 -12.12 -0.70 28.92
CA ASP A 204 -12.15 0.40 27.96
C ASP A 204 -10.74 0.71 27.41
N LYS A 205 -9.70 0.52 28.23
CA LYS A 205 -8.30 0.64 27.79
C LYS A 205 -7.92 -0.42 26.78
N ILE A 206 -8.31 -1.67 27.03
CA ILE A 206 -8.06 -2.79 26.10
C ILE A 206 -8.81 -2.56 24.78
N ASP A 207 -10.09 -2.20 24.85
CA ASP A 207 -10.91 -1.95 23.66
C ASP A 207 -10.34 -0.81 22.80
N LEU A 208 -9.87 0.24 23.43
CA LEU A 208 -9.22 1.36 22.74
C LEU A 208 -7.91 0.94 22.07
N GLU A 209 -7.08 0.20 22.78
CA GLU A 209 -5.79 -0.30 22.25
C GLU A 209 -6.02 -1.24 21.05
N LEU A 210 -6.99 -2.15 21.15
CA LEU A 210 -7.35 -3.04 20.04
C LEU A 210 -7.85 -2.27 18.82
N ARG A 211 -8.65 -1.22 19.00
CA ARG A 211 -9.11 -0.36 17.90
C ARG A 211 -7.97 0.40 17.23
N LEU A 212 -7.02 0.91 18.01
CA LEU A 212 -5.82 1.59 17.47
C LEU A 212 -4.94 0.62 16.68
N GLN A 213 -4.77 -0.61 17.18
CA GLN A 213 -4.03 -1.66 16.48
C GLN A 213 -4.74 -2.08 15.19
N GLU A 214 -6.07 -2.25 15.21
CA GLU A 214 -6.86 -2.56 14.02
C GLU A 214 -6.70 -1.49 12.93
N MET A 215 -6.84 -0.20 13.29
CA MET A 215 -6.69 0.89 12.33
C MET A 215 -5.26 1.01 11.80
N THR A 216 -4.26 0.75 12.65
CA THR A 216 -2.86 0.70 12.23
C THR A 216 -2.62 -0.43 11.24
N ALA A 217 -3.13 -1.63 11.52
CA ALA A 217 -3.04 -2.78 10.63
C ALA A 217 -3.73 -2.53 9.28
N ASN A 218 -4.89 -1.86 9.28
CA ASN A 218 -5.60 -1.48 8.07
C ASN A 218 -4.80 -0.45 7.23
N LEU A 219 -4.17 0.55 7.88
CA LEU A 219 -3.27 1.48 7.21
C LEU A 219 -2.05 0.77 6.64
N ASP A 220 -1.47 -0.17 7.37
CA ASP A 220 -0.35 -1.00 6.90
C ASP A 220 -0.73 -1.85 5.71
N ALA A 221 -1.91 -2.44 5.70
CA ALA A 221 -2.41 -3.20 4.56
C ALA A 221 -2.53 -2.34 3.29
N LEU A 222 -2.92 -1.07 3.44
CA LEU A 222 -3.04 -0.12 2.32
C LEU A 222 -1.70 0.52 1.90
N THR A 223 -0.71 0.56 2.79
CA THR A 223 0.62 1.16 2.54
C THR A 223 1.74 0.14 2.37
N GLY A 224 1.40 -1.16 2.41
CA GLY A 224 2.39 -2.24 2.33
C GLY A 224 3.34 -2.29 3.53
N GLY A 225 2.86 -1.96 4.72
CA GLY A 225 3.64 -1.89 5.97
C GLY A 225 4.43 -0.59 6.14
N GLY A 226 4.33 0.34 5.20
CA GLY A 226 5.07 1.60 5.22
C GLY A 226 4.65 2.54 6.35
N TYR A 227 3.39 2.48 6.77
CA TYR A 227 2.88 3.33 7.83
C TYR A 227 3.55 3.04 9.19
N SER A 228 3.52 1.78 9.65
CA SER A 228 4.17 1.37 10.91
C SER A 228 5.69 1.54 10.87
N ALA A 229 6.33 1.26 9.71
CA ALA A 229 7.76 1.46 9.54
C ALA A 229 8.19 2.92 9.65
N SER A 230 7.26 3.88 9.44
CA SER A 230 7.52 5.33 9.52
C SER A 230 7.28 5.92 10.91
N ILE A 231 6.67 5.18 11.82
CA ILE A 231 6.49 5.57 13.22
C ILE A 231 7.83 5.40 13.92
N LYS A 232 8.42 6.51 14.41
CA LYS A 232 9.72 6.55 15.07
C LYS A 232 9.61 6.47 16.58
#